data_d82c5999a7e06baf48b4749cd3a58e9e
#
_entry.id   d82c5999a7e06baf48b4749cd3a58e9e
#
_cell.length_a   1.000
_cell.length_b   1.000
_cell.length_c   1.000
_cell.angle_alpha   90.00
_cell.angle_beta   90.00
_cell.angle_gamma   90.00
#
_symmetry.space_group_name_H-M   'P 1'
#
loop_
_entity.id
_entity.type
_entity.pdbx_description
1 polymer ?
#
loop_
_entity_poly.entity_id
_entity_poly.type
_entity_poly.pdbx_seq_one_letter_code
_entity_poly.pdbx_strand_id
1 'polypeptide(L)' 'MSDNYIIEIRPDAAGTTVQAGIVVRDGGRFRFFAATHTFDPLEGHLFKTPKEAEKAALQRVANAKAQSPTVAPPHR' A
#
# COMPACT_ATOMS: atom_id res chain seq x y z
N MET A 1 3.07 -1.18 24.57
CA MET A 1 2.37 -1.60 23.53
C MET A 1 2.69 -0.88 22.32
N SER A 2 2.71 -1.50 21.24
CA SER A 2 3.09 -0.90 20.00
C SER A 2 1.86 -0.44 19.26
N ASP A 3 1.89 0.78 18.78
CA ASP A 3 0.80 1.28 17.97
C ASP A 3 1.21 1.31 16.51
N ASN A 4 2.25 0.57 16.17
CA ASN A 4 2.74 0.53 14.81
C ASN A 4 2.50 -0.85 14.25
N TYR A 5 2.08 -0.93 13.00
CA TYR A 5 1.86 -2.21 12.34
C TYR A 5 2.54 -2.20 10.98
N ILE A 6 3.22 -3.28 10.65
CA ILE A 6 3.86 -3.40 9.35
C ILE A 6 2.81 -3.91 8.38
N ILE A 7 2.71 -3.24 7.24
CA ILE A 7 1.74 -3.63 6.21
C ILE A 7 2.48 -4.42 5.14
N GLU A 8 2.19 -5.71 5.09
CA GLU A 8 2.80 -6.60 4.11
C GLU A 8 1.69 -7.19 3.27
N ILE A 9 1.93 -7.32 2.00
CA ILE A 9 0.93 -7.87 1.09
C ILE A 9 1.56 -8.95 0.23
N ARG A 10 0.74 -9.81 -0.33
CA ARG A 10 1.18 -10.83 -1.25
C ARG A 10 0.45 -10.62 -2.55
N PRO A 11 1.01 -9.83 -3.43
CA PRO A 11 0.29 -9.47 -4.65
C PRO A 11 0.21 -10.57 -5.69
N ASP A 12 0.94 -11.64 -5.55
CA ASP A 12 0.89 -12.69 -6.55
C ASP A 12 0.81 -14.05 -5.92
N ALA A 13 0.51 -15.03 -6.75
CA ALA A 13 0.31 -16.38 -6.29
C ALA A 13 1.60 -17.07 -5.91
N ALA A 14 2.72 -16.52 -6.24
CA ALA A 14 3.99 -17.14 -5.92
C ALA A 14 4.29 -17.00 -4.44
N GLY A 15 3.51 -16.21 -3.73
CA GLY A 15 3.73 -16.08 -2.30
C GLY A 15 4.79 -15.06 -1.93
N THR A 16 5.20 -14.24 -2.87
CA THR A 16 6.18 -13.21 -2.57
C THR A 16 5.55 -12.17 -1.68
N THR A 17 6.20 -11.85 -0.59
CA THR A 17 5.68 -10.84 0.33
C THR A 17 6.34 -9.51 0.03
N VAL A 18 5.53 -8.48 -0.05
CA VAL A 18 6.02 -7.13 -0.31
C VAL A 18 5.65 -6.26 0.89
N GLN A 19 6.63 -5.58 1.44
CA GLN A 19 6.37 -4.67 2.54
C GLN A 19 5.91 -3.36 1.95
N ALA A 20 4.65 -3.04 2.14
CA ALA A 20 4.08 -1.82 1.58
C ALA A 20 4.46 -0.60 2.40
N GLY A 21 4.57 -0.76 3.69
CA GLY A 21 4.91 0.34 4.57
C GLY A 21 4.52 0.00 5.98
N ILE A 22 4.31 1.03 6.80
CA ILE A 22 3.84 0.83 8.14
C ILE A 22 2.71 1.80 8.40
N VAL A 23 1.88 1.47 9.38
CA VAL A 23 0.88 2.42 9.83
C VAL A 23 1.15 2.70 11.30
N VAL A 24 0.98 3.95 11.68
CA VAL A 24 1.23 4.39 13.04
C VAL A 24 -0.07 4.97 13.57
N ARG A 25 -0.42 4.59 14.77
CA ARG A 25 -1.66 5.07 15.36
C ARG A 25 -1.61 6.57 15.53
N ASP A 26 -2.67 7.22 15.12
CA ASP A 26 -2.73 8.66 15.15
C ASP A 26 -4.18 9.05 15.47
N GLY A 27 -4.45 9.28 16.74
CA GLY A 27 -5.75 9.77 17.15
C GLY A 27 -6.93 8.91 16.75
N GLY A 28 -6.92 7.69 16.94
CA GLY A 28 -8.05 6.84 16.61
C GLY A 28 -8.01 6.30 15.20
N ARG A 29 -7.02 6.68 14.43
CA ARG A 29 -6.85 6.15 13.10
C ARG A 29 -5.39 5.73 12.93
N PHE A 30 -5.08 5.22 11.76
CA PHE A 30 -3.72 4.76 11.49
C PHE A 30 -3.20 5.50 10.27
N ARG A 31 -2.09 6.18 10.42
CA ARG A 31 -1.48 6.94 9.34
C ARG A 31 -0.47 6.06 8.61
N PHE A 32 -0.56 6.03 7.31
CA PHE A 32 0.31 5.17 6.49
C PHE A 32 1.60 5.89 6.12
N PHE A 33 2.70 5.15 6.22
CA PHE A 33 4.00 5.64 5.77
C PHE A 33 4.52 4.63 4.76
N ALA A 34 4.68 5.06 3.53
CA ALA A 34 5.06 4.16 2.45
C ALA A 34 6.50 3.72 2.56
N ALA A 35 6.76 2.45 2.27
CA ALA A 35 8.11 1.93 2.29
C ALA A 35 8.80 2.13 0.96
N THR A 36 8.05 2.23 -0.12
CA THR A 36 8.62 2.40 -1.44
C THR A 36 7.75 3.34 -2.26
N HIS A 37 8.27 3.77 -3.38
CA HIS A 37 7.56 4.69 -4.25
C HIS A 37 6.25 4.14 -4.77
N THR A 38 6.15 2.84 -4.88
CA THR A 38 4.92 2.23 -5.36
C THR A 38 3.73 2.65 -4.52
N PHE A 39 3.96 2.87 -3.23
CA PHE A 39 2.87 3.19 -2.31
C PHE A 39 2.83 4.66 -1.93
N ASP A 40 3.59 5.49 -2.63
CA ASP A 40 3.59 6.92 -2.34
C ASP A 40 2.19 7.53 -2.34
N PRO A 41 1.28 7.16 -3.23
CA PRO A 41 -0.04 7.74 -3.19
C PRO A 41 -0.80 7.49 -1.88
N LEU A 42 -0.37 6.51 -1.10
CA LEU A 42 -1.01 6.23 0.18
C LEU A 42 -0.32 6.96 1.33
N GLU A 43 0.83 7.56 1.05
CA GLU A 43 1.61 8.21 2.10
C GLU A 43 0.76 9.27 2.81
N GLY A 44 0.71 9.19 4.12
CA GLY A 44 -0.03 10.16 4.90
C GLY A 44 -1.53 9.91 5.01
N HIS A 45 -2.04 8.90 4.30
CA HIS A 45 -3.45 8.61 4.39
C HIS A 45 -3.79 7.99 5.75
N LEU A 46 -4.99 8.26 6.21
CA LEU A 46 -5.46 7.72 7.47
C LEU A 46 -6.44 6.60 7.20
N PHE A 47 -6.25 5.49 7.88
CA PHE A 47 -7.13 4.34 7.74
C PHE A 47 -7.73 4.01 9.11
N LYS A 48 -8.91 3.45 9.13
CA LYS A 48 -9.56 3.12 10.38
C LYS A 48 -8.88 1.94 11.05
N THR A 49 -8.34 1.01 10.28
CA THR A 49 -7.68 -0.16 10.83
C THR A 49 -6.48 -0.51 9.96
N PRO A 50 -5.51 -1.25 10.50
CA PRO A 50 -4.38 -1.67 9.68
C PRO A 50 -4.83 -2.55 8.51
N LYS A 51 -5.93 -3.28 8.68
CA LYS A 51 -6.42 -4.12 7.61
C LYS A 51 -6.88 -3.30 6.41
N GLU A 52 -7.47 -2.15 6.67
CA GLU A 52 -7.87 -1.27 5.57
C GLU A 52 -6.65 -0.75 4.82
N ALA A 53 -5.58 -0.47 5.55
CA ALA A 53 -4.34 -0.04 4.91
C ALA A 53 -3.79 -1.16 4.03
N GLU A 54 -3.87 -2.38 4.51
CA GLU A 54 -3.40 -3.52 3.75
C GLU A 54 -4.20 -3.67 2.45
N LYS A 55 -5.51 -3.53 2.54
CA LYS A 55 -6.34 -3.62 1.35
C LYS A 55 -6.00 -2.53 0.35
N ALA A 56 -5.79 -1.32 0.84
CA ALA A 56 -5.46 -0.21 -0.05
C ALA A 56 -4.11 -0.45 -0.72
N ALA A 57 -3.15 -1.00 0.00
CA ALA A 57 -1.84 -1.29 -0.57
C ALA A 57 -1.96 -2.36 -1.64
N LEU A 58 -2.75 -3.39 -1.38
CA LEU A 58 -2.94 -4.44 -2.35
C LEU A 58 -3.58 -3.89 -3.62
N GLN A 59 -4.51 -2.98 -3.46
CA GLN A 59 -5.14 -2.38 -4.61
C GLN A 59 -4.19 -1.51 -5.42
N ARG A 60 -3.26 -0.84 -4.76
CA ARG A 60 -2.27 -0.04 -5.48
C ARG A 60 -1.42 -0.93 -6.39
N VAL A 61 -1.01 -2.09 -5.88
CA VAL A 61 -0.19 -2.98 -6.68
C VAL A 61 -1.00 -3.54 -7.84
N ALA A 62 -2.24 -3.90 -7.59
CA ALA A 62 -3.09 -4.42 -8.64
C ALA A 62 -3.29 -3.37 -9.72
N ASN A 63 -3.49 -2.12 -9.33
CA ASN A 63 -3.65 -1.05 -10.30
C ASN A 63 -2.37 -0.81 -11.09
N ALA A 64 -1.25 -0.87 -10.42
CA ALA A 64 0.02 -0.67 -11.09
C ALA A 64 0.25 -1.76 -12.13
N LYS A 65 -0.11 -2.99 -11.78
CA LYS A 65 0.06 -4.06 -12.73
C LYS A 65 -0.91 -3.91 -13.89
N ALA A 66 -2.12 -3.52 -13.59
CA ALA A 66 -3.11 -3.38 -14.63
C ALA A 66 -2.72 -2.26 -15.58
N GLN A 67 -1.98 -1.30 -15.08
CA GLN A 67 -1.57 -0.25 -15.93
C GLN A 67 -0.24 -0.46 -16.51
N SER A 68 0.22 -1.66 -16.51
CA SER A 68 1.47 -1.95 -16.95
C SER A 68 1.78 -1.26 -18.12
N PRO A 69 2.78 -0.93 -18.16
CA PRO A 69 3.25 -0.14 -19.09
C PRO A 69 3.12 -0.47 -20.34
N THR A 70 2.84 -1.36 -20.49
CA THR A 70 2.71 -1.71 -21.67
C THR A 70 2.25 -0.68 -22.39
N VAL A 71 1.80 0.01 -22.13
CA VAL A 71 1.32 0.79 -22.82
C VAL A 71 1.43 1.95 -22.87
N ALA A 72 1.70 2.41 -22.71
CA ALA A 72 1.91 3.50 -22.82
C ALA A 72 1.27 4.23 -23.56
N PRO A 73 0.80 4.73 -23.85
CA PRO A 73 0.31 5.36 -24.65
C PRO A 73 0.42 6.48 -24.65
N PRO A 74 0.46 6.98 -25.01
CA PRO A 74 0.64 7.93 -25.16
C PRO A 74 0.02 8.87 -24.97
N HIS A 75 -0.18 9.27 -24.95
CA HIS A 75 -0.63 9.96 -24.91
C HIS A 75 -0.67 10.78 -25.22
N ARG A 76 -0.72 11.19 -25.39
CA ARG A 76 -0.85 11.86 -25.65
C ARG A 76 -0.89 12.42 -25.71
#